data_a1c6c12710ebf37562f55e50a9717dfc
#
_entry.id   a1c6c12710ebf37562f55e50a9717dfc
#
_cell.length_a   1.000
_cell.length_b   1.000
_cell.length_c   1.000
_cell.angle_alpha   90.00
_cell.angle_beta   90.00
_cell.angle_gamma   90.00
#
_symmetry.space_group_name_H-M   'P 1'
#
loop_
_entity.id
_entity.type
_entity.pdbx_description
1 polymer ?
#
loop_
_entity_poly.entity_id
_entity_poly.type
_entity_poly.pdbx_seq_one_letter_code
_entity_poly.pdbx_strand_id
1 'polypeptide(L)'
;MVSRPTVLIVEDNYLLLEMLTHLCEQEGIAVLAASSGEAALTMLRDGRTAIDWLFTDINLPGLIDGWTVAAAYRERHPRRPVIYASTQPQLERRTVPGSLYVRKPFQIREILALARMMAVESQNAEPMRAAG
;
A
#
# COMPACT_ATOMS: atom_id res chain seq x y z
N MET A 1 -5.52 -6.58 -22.78
CA MET A 1 -5.58 -7.32 -21.51
C MET A 1 -5.23 -6.41 -20.36
N VAL A 2 -6.05 -6.41 -19.35
CA VAL A 2 -5.84 -5.56 -18.18
C VAL A 2 -4.85 -6.25 -17.24
N SER A 3 -3.74 -5.57 -16.91
CA SER A 3 -2.78 -6.11 -15.95
C SER A 3 -3.33 -5.99 -14.53
N ARG A 4 -2.92 -6.91 -13.67
CA ARG A 4 -3.32 -6.90 -12.27
C ARG A 4 -2.65 -5.72 -11.56
N PRO A 5 -3.42 -4.95 -10.76
CA PRO A 5 -2.78 -3.95 -9.92
C PRO A 5 -1.90 -4.63 -8.87
N THR A 6 -0.86 -3.93 -8.46
CA THR A 6 0.08 -4.43 -7.46
C THR A 6 0.10 -3.48 -6.28
N VAL A 7 -0.06 -4.03 -5.07
CA VAL A 7 0.08 -3.28 -3.83
C VAL A 7 1.31 -3.74 -3.07
N LEU A 8 2.07 -2.79 -2.53
CA LEU A 8 3.12 -3.09 -1.55
C LEU A 8 2.50 -2.96 -0.17
N ILE A 9 2.47 -4.05 0.58
CA ILE A 9 1.96 -4.07 1.95
C ILE A 9 3.15 -4.17 2.90
N VAL A 10 3.24 -3.21 3.84
CA VAL A 10 4.32 -3.16 4.84
C VAL A 10 3.69 -3.32 6.22
N GLU A 11 3.92 -4.47 6.84
CA GLU A 11 3.31 -4.83 8.10
C GLU A 11 4.22 -5.82 8.83
N ASP A 12 4.58 -5.51 10.07
CA ASP A 12 5.49 -6.37 10.84
C ASP A 12 4.80 -7.54 11.53
N ASN A 13 3.49 -7.47 11.74
CA ASN A 13 2.74 -8.60 12.28
C ASN A 13 2.52 -9.62 11.16
N TYR A 14 3.16 -10.77 11.29
CA TYR A 14 3.20 -11.76 10.22
C TYR A 14 1.82 -12.31 9.87
N LEU A 15 1.00 -12.60 10.87
CA LEU A 15 -0.36 -13.12 10.62
C LEU A 15 -1.24 -12.08 9.94
N LEU A 16 -1.11 -10.83 10.35
CA LEU A 16 -1.88 -9.75 9.73
C LEU A 16 -1.43 -9.53 8.28
N LEU A 17 -0.13 -9.54 8.04
CA LEU A 17 0.41 -9.41 6.68
C LEU A 17 -0.11 -10.53 5.78
N GLU A 18 -0.12 -11.75 6.27
CA GLU A 18 -0.62 -12.89 5.53
C GLU A 18 -2.11 -12.77 5.22
N MET A 19 -2.90 -12.34 6.20
CA MET A 19 -4.33 -12.12 6.00
C MET A 19 -4.60 -11.03 4.97
N LEU A 20 -3.92 -9.89 5.07
CA LEU A 20 -4.07 -8.79 4.12
C LEU A 20 -3.69 -9.23 2.72
N THR A 21 -2.60 -9.98 2.59
CA THR A 21 -2.16 -10.51 1.31
C THR A 21 -3.23 -11.39 0.68
N HIS A 22 -3.77 -12.31 1.47
CA HIS A 22 -4.80 -13.23 0.99
C HIS A 22 -6.06 -12.49 0.53
N LEU A 23 -6.53 -11.52 1.31
CA LEU A 23 -7.73 -10.76 0.95
C LEU A 23 -7.52 -9.96 -0.33
N CYS A 24 -6.36 -9.35 -0.50
CA CYS A 24 -6.05 -8.62 -1.73
C CYS A 24 -5.97 -9.56 -2.93
N GLU A 25 -5.33 -10.70 -2.78
CA GLU A 25 -5.21 -11.65 -3.87
C GLU A 25 -6.57 -12.20 -4.31
N GLN A 26 -7.48 -12.38 -3.38
CA GLN A 26 -8.86 -12.79 -3.70
C GLN A 26 -9.57 -11.77 -4.59
N GLU A 27 -9.22 -10.52 -4.49
CA GLU A 27 -9.80 -9.44 -5.31
C GLU A 27 -8.99 -9.16 -6.57
N GLY A 28 -8.06 -10.04 -6.91
CA GLY A 28 -7.29 -9.90 -8.15
C GLY A 28 -6.11 -8.95 -8.07
N ILE A 29 -5.65 -8.63 -6.87
CA ILE A 29 -4.53 -7.70 -6.66
C ILE A 29 -3.28 -8.49 -6.35
N ALA A 30 -2.20 -8.23 -7.07
CA ALA A 30 -0.90 -8.81 -6.77
C ALA A 30 -0.28 -8.10 -5.56
N VAL A 31 0.36 -8.85 -4.68
CA VAL A 31 0.91 -8.30 -3.45
C VAL A 31 2.41 -8.51 -3.38
N LEU A 32 3.13 -7.42 -3.09
CA LEU A 32 4.49 -7.48 -2.60
C LEU A 32 4.41 -7.26 -1.09
N ALA A 33 4.98 -8.15 -0.31
CA ALA A 33 4.88 -8.10 1.14
C ALA A 33 6.23 -7.77 1.75
N ALA A 34 6.26 -6.80 2.64
CA ALA A 34 7.45 -6.43 3.39
C ALA A 34 7.11 -6.42 4.88
N SER A 35 7.99 -7.00 5.70
CA SER A 35 7.77 -7.06 7.14
C SER A 35 8.49 -5.96 7.91
N SER A 36 9.18 -5.07 7.20
CA SER A 36 9.89 -3.93 7.78
C SER A 36 9.97 -2.79 6.80
N GLY A 37 10.27 -1.59 7.32
CA GLY A 37 10.50 -0.43 6.46
C GLY A 37 11.73 -0.60 5.59
N GLU A 38 12.77 -1.21 6.13
CA GLU A 38 14.00 -1.48 5.39
C GLU A 38 13.74 -2.37 4.18
N ALA A 39 12.99 -3.45 4.38
CA ALA A 39 12.62 -4.34 3.28
C ALA A 39 11.79 -3.61 2.23
N ALA A 40 10.86 -2.77 2.66
CA ALA A 40 10.03 -1.98 1.75
C ALA A 40 10.88 -1.03 0.90
N LEU A 41 11.83 -0.32 1.52
CA LEU A 41 12.72 0.57 0.76
C LEU A 41 13.57 -0.18 -0.26
N THR A 42 14.01 -1.39 0.09
CA THR A 42 14.76 -2.23 -0.84
C THR A 42 13.90 -2.57 -2.07
N MET A 43 12.65 -2.95 -1.85
CA MET A 43 11.72 -3.24 -2.94
C MET A 43 11.46 -2.03 -3.82
N LEU A 44 11.32 -0.85 -3.21
CA LEU A 44 11.10 0.38 -3.96
C LEU A 44 12.32 0.74 -4.82
N ARG A 45 13.52 0.55 -4.30
CA ARG A 45 14.76 0.82 -5.05
C ARG A 45 14.96 -0.15 -6.20
N ASP A 46 14.55 -1.39 -6.02
CA ASP A 46 14.71 -2.41 -7.05
C ASP A 46 13.99 -2.02 -8.34
N GLY A 47 12.78 -1.48 -8.22
CA GLY A 47 12.05 -0.91 -9.34
C GLY A 47 11.63 -1.88 -10.43
N ARG A 48 11.79 -3.19 -10.24
CA ARG A 48 11.43 -4.20 -11.25
C ARG A 48 9.94 -4.36 -11.43
N THR A 49 9.20 -4.19 -10.35
CA THR A 49 7.75 -4.33 -10.35
C THR A 49 7.11 -2.99 -10.14
N ALA A 50 6.17 -2.63 -11.02
CA ALA A 50 5.38 -1.41 -10.83
C ALA A 50 4.46 -1.61 -9.63
N ILE A 51 4.49 -0.69 -8.70
CA ILE A 51 3.66 -0.72 -7.49
C ILE A 51 2.60 0.36 -7.64
N ASP A 52 1.35 -0.05 -7.72
CA ASP A 52 0.22 0.87 -7.96
C ASP A 52 -0.31 1.49 -6.68
N TRP A 53 -0.19 0.78 -5.55
CA TRP A 53 -0.68 1.23 -4.25
C TRP A 53 0.33 0.88 -3.17
N LEU A 54 0.43 1.72 -2.17
CA LEU A 54 1.17 1.42 -0.94
C LEU A 54 0.18 1.31 0.22
N PHE A 55 0.29 0.24 0.99
CA PHE A 55 -0.42 0.07 2.24
C PHE A 55 0.62 -0.18 3.32
N THR A 56 0.82 0.77 4.22
CA THR A 56 1.89 0.66 5.20
C THR A 56 1.42 0.94 6.61
N ASP A 57 1.88 0.09 7.54
CA ASP A 57 1.83 0.39 8.96
C ASP A 57 2.72 1.60 9.23
N ILE A 58 2.33 2.45 10.16
CA ILE A 58 3.13 3.63 10.52
C ILE A 58 4.25 3.22 11.47
N ASN A 59 3.91 2.48 12.53
CA ASN A 59 4.88 2.06 13.55
C ASN A 59 5.49 0.73 13.15
N LEU A 60 6.69 0.78 12.60
CA LEU A 60 7.42 -0.39 12.14
C LEU A 60 8.66 -0.58 13.00
N PRO A 61 9.11 -1.82 13.19
CA PRO A 61 10.37 -2.07 13.91
C PRO A 61 11.56 -1.56 13.09
N GLY A 62 12.67 -1.34 13.77
CA GLY A 62 13.89 -0.86 13.12
C GLY A 62 13.94 0.65 13.02
N LEU A 63 14.70 1.15 12.08
CA LEU A 63 14.96 2.58 11.95
C LEU A 63 14.04 3.29 10.96
N ILE A 64 13.35 2.52 10.12
CA ILE A 64 12.48 3.07 9.07
C ILE A 64 11.03 2.87 9.45
N ASP A 65 10.29 3.96 9.59
CA ASP A 65 8.86 3.92 9.89
C ASP A 65 8.03 4.05 8.61
N GLY A 66 6.71 3.95 8.77
CA GLY A 66 5.80 4.03 7.63
C GLY A 66 5.77 5.39 6.98
N TRP A 67 6.03 6.46 7.71
CA TRP A 67 6.12 7.80 7.14
C TRP A 67 7.24 7.87 6.11
N THR A 68 8.39 7.32 6.45
CA THR A 68 9.56 7.30 5.58
C THR A 68 9.32 6.46 4.34
N VAL A 69 8.69 5.29 4.51
CA VAL A 69 8.33 4.44 3.37
C VAL A 69 7.40 5.18 2.42
N ALA A 70 6.36 5.83 2.95
CA ALA A 70 5.40 6.56 2.13
C ALA A 70 6.04 7.71 1.37
N ALA A 71 6.93 8.45 2.01
CA ALA A 71 7.64 9.54 1.36
C ALA A 71 8.50 9.03 0.22
N ALA A 72 9.23 7.93 0.44
CA ALA A 72 10.06 7.32 -0.60
C ALA A 72 9.21 6.82 -1.78
N TYR A 73 8.07 6.22 -1.48
CA TYR A 73 7.15 5.74 -2.51
C TYR A 73 6.65 6.91 -3.38
N ARG A 74 6.20 8.00 -2.73
CA ARG A 74 5.68 9.18 -3.45
C ARG A 74 6.73 9.91 -4.25
N GLU A 75 7.98 9.84 -3.85
CA GLU A 75 9.08 10.38 -4.65
C GLU A 75 9.16 9.74 -6.02
N ARG A 76 8.92 8.44 -6.09
CA ARG A 76 8.95 7.68 -7.34
C ARG A 76 7.61 7.66 -8.06
N HIS A 77 6.52 7.79 -7.31
CA HIS A 77 5.15 7.68 -7.83
C HIS A 77 4.30 8.81 -7.26
N PRO A 78 4.46 10.04 -7.81
CA PRO A 78 3.85 11.23 -7.20
C PRO A 78 2.34 11.23 -7.12
N ARG A 79 1.68 10.42 -7.95
CA ARG A 79 0.21 10.41 -8.02
C ARG A 79 -0.42 9.13 -7.53
N ARG A 80 0.38 8.18 -7.08
CA ARG A 80 -0.18 6.89 -6.68
C ARG A 80 -0.62 6.89 -5.23
N PRO A 81 -1.72 6.17 -4.94
CA PRO A 81 -2.33 6.22 -3.61
C PRO A 81 -1.49 5.56 -2.52
N VAL A 82 -1.63 6.11 -1.32
CA VAL A 82 -1.01 5.59 -0.10
C VAL A 82 -2.08 5.41 0.95
N ILE A 83 -2.08 4.25 1.61
CA ILE A 83 -2.92 3.96 2.75
C ILE A 83 -2.02 3.75 3.97
N TYR A 84 -2.26 4.50 5.03
CA TYR A 84 -1.59 4.30 6.31
C TYR A 84 -2.47 3.50 7.24
N ALA A 85 -1.86 2.64 8.05
CA ALA A 85 -2.55 1.88 9.08
C ALA A 85 -1.88 2.09 10.42
N SER A 86 -2.67 2.30 11.47
CA SER A 86 -2.11 2.50 12.81
C SER A 86 -3.17 2.30 13.88
N THR A 87 -2.72 1.95 15.10
CA THR A 87 -3.57 1.93 16.28
C THR A 87 -3.80 3.32 16.84
N GLN A 88 -2.99 4.30 16.44
CA GLN A 88 -3.05 5.66 16.93
C GLN A 88 -4.06 6.50 16.15
N PRO A 89 -4.62 7.55 16.74
CA PRO A 89 -5.42 8.51 15.98
C PRO A 89 -4.58 9.14 14.88
N GLN A 90 -5.23 9.52 13.79
CA GLN A 90 -4.55 10.15 12.68
C GLN A 90 -3.89 11.45 13.09
N LEU A 91 -2.59 11.57 12.81
CA LEU A 91 -1.83 12.81 12.97
C LEU A 91 -1.45 13.27 11.57
N GLU A 92 -2.10 14.31 11.10
CA GLU A 92 -2.05 14.71 9.70
C GLU A 92 -0.71 15.25 9.23
N ARG A 93 0.17 15.64 10.15
CA ARG A 93 1.38 16.41 9.83
C ARG A 93 2.36 15.71 8.90
N ARG A 94 2.39 14.38 8.89
CA ARG A 94 3.37 13.63 8.13
C ARG A 94 2.78 12.81 7.00
N THR A 95 1.47 12.88 6.80
CA THR A 95 0.83 12.13 5.72
C THR A 95 1.15 12.79 4.38
N VAL A 96 1.41 11.95 3.36
CA VAL A 96 1.55 12.47 2.01
C VAL A 96 0.19 12.93 1.48
N PRO A 97 0.15 13.93 0.58
CA PRO A 97 -1.13 14.45 0.10
C PRO A 97 -2.03 13.38 -0.52
N GLY A 98 -3.32 13.46 -0.21
CA GLY A 98 -4.30 12.56 -0.78
C GLY A 98 -4.28 11.14 -0.25
N SER A 99 -3.56 10.89 0.83
CA SER A 99 -3.48 9.56 1.43
C SER A 99 -4.73 9.21 2.21
N LEU A 100 -4.95 7.91 2.39
CA LEU A 100 -6.00 7.38 3.25
C LEU A 100 -5.41 6.88 4.56
N TYR A 101 -6.27 6.77 5.56
CA TYR A 101 -5.85 6.32 6.89
C TYR A 101 -6.85 5.29 7.40
N VAL A 102 -6.35 4.14 7.84
CA VAL A 102 -7.16 3.07 8.38
C VAL A 102 -6.71 2.78 9.80
N ARG A 103 -7.67 2.73 10.72
CA ARG A 103 -7.37 2.49 12.12
C ARG A 103 -7.40 0.99 12.43
N LYS A 104 -6.42 0.53 13.18
CA LYS A 104 -6.40 -0.85 13.70
C LYS A 104 -7.20 -0.91 15.00
N PRO A 105 -7.88 -2.03 15.30
CA PRO A 105 -7.94 -3.25 14.50
C PRO A 105 -8.87 -3.10 13.29
N PHE A 106 -8.50 -3.78 12.20
CA PHE A 106 -9.30 -3.75 10.97
C PHE A 106 -10.51 -4.66 11.08
N GLN A 107 -11.58 -4.27 10.37
CA GLN A 107 -12.65 -5.19 10.03
C GLN A 107 -12.39 -5.74 8.63
N ILE A 108 -12.71 -7.01 8.42
CA ILE A 108 -12.48 -7.67 7.13
C ILE A 108 -13.18 -6.89 6.01
N ARG A 109 -14.40 -6.42 6.24
CA ARG A 109 -15.14 -5.66 5.23
C ARG A 109 -14.46 -4.36 4.83
N GLU A 110 -13.72 -3.73 5.75
CA GLU A 110 -12.96 -2.52 5.43
C GLU A 110 -11.83 -2.83 4.46
N ILE A 111 -11.13 -3.94 4.71
CA ILE A 111 -10.01 -4.34 3.85
C ILE A 111 -10.54 -4.77 2.48
N LEU A 112 -11.65 -5.49 2.42
CA LEU A 112 -12.26 -5.86 1.15
C LEU A 112 -12.71 -4.64 0.36
N ALA A 113 -13.27 -3.63 1.03
CA ALA A 113 -13.66 -2.39 0.37
C ALA A 113 -12.46 -1.67 -0.23
N LEU A 114 -11.35 -1.60 0.51
CA LEU A 114 -10.11 -1.00 0.02
C LEU A 114 -9.55 -1.78 -1.17
N ALA A 115 -9.53 -3.10 -1.08
CA ALA A 115 -9.04 -3.94 -2.17
C ALA A 115 -9.86 -3.75 -3.44
N ARG A 116 -11.18 -3.69 -3.31
CA ARG A 116 -12.06 -3.45 -4.45
C ARG A 116 -11.84 -2.08 -5.06
N MET A 117 -11.60 -1.08 -4.22
CA MET A 117 -11.29 0.27 -4.68
C MET A 117 -9.97 0.29 -5.47
N MET A 118 -8.94 -0.41 -4.98
CA MET A 118 -7.67 -0.54 -5.68
C MET A 118 -7.86 -1.16 -7.05
N ALA A 119 -8.64 -2.23 -7.14
CA ALA A 119 -8.88 -2.93 -8.39
C ALA A 119 -9.61 -2.05 -9.40
N VAL A 120 -10.66 -1.35 -8.96
CA VAL A 120 -11.46 -0.49 -9.83
C VAL A 120 -10.64 0.70 -10.32
N GLU A 121 -9.92 1.35 -9.42
CA GLU A 121 -9.14 2.53 -9.75
C GLU A 121 -8.03 2.22 -10.74
N SER A 122 -7.35 1.09 -10.56
CA SER A 122 -6.31 0.68 -11.51
C SER A 122 -6.89 0.41 -12.89
N GLN A 123 -8.05 -0.22 -12.98
CA GLN A 123 -8.72 -0.45 -14.26
C GLN A 123 -9.12 0.86 -14.92
N ASN A 124 -9.65 1.80 -14.15
CA ASN A 124 -10.08 3.09 -14.66
C ASN A 124 -8.90 3.95 -15.13
N ALA A 125 -7.75 3.82 -14.48
CA ALA A 125 -6.56 4.58 -14.84
C ALA A 125 -5.85 4.03 -16.08
N GLU A 126 -6.02 2.74 -16.37
CA GLU A 126 -5.29 2.08 -17.44
C GLU A 126 -5.53 2.66 -18.83
N PRO A 127 -6.76 2.99 -19.24
CA PRO A 127 -6.97 3.64 -20.54
C PRO A 127 -6.25 4.97 -20.66
N MET A 128 -6.14 5.74 -19.60
CA MET A 128 -5.41 7.00 -19.59
C MET A 128 -3.92 6.78 -19.76
N ARG A 129 -3.38 5.75 -19.14
CA ARG A 129 -1.96 5.40 -19.32
C ARG A 129 -1.67 4.99 -20.76
N ALA A 130 -2.57 4.20 -21.34
CA ALA A 130 -2.41 3.76 -22.72
C ALA A 130 -2.49 4.91 -23.71
N ALA A 131 -3.29 5.92 -23.43
CA ALA A 131 -3.43 7.10 -24.27
C ALA A 131 -2.27 8.09 -24.11
N GLY A 132 -1.62 8.03 -22.99
CA GLY A 132 -0.48 8.89 -22.71
C GLY A 132 0.81 8.28 -23.19
#